data_f378d631d02dea11fe23bd142e7681ac
#
_entry.id   f378d631d02dea11fe23bd142e7681ac
#
_cell.length_a   1.000
_cell.length_b   1.000
_cell.length_c   1.000
_cell.angle_alpha   90.00
_cell.angle_beta   90.00
_cell.angle_gamma   90.00
#
_symmetry.space_group_name_H-M   'P 1'
#
loop_
_entity.id
_entity.type
_entity.pdbx_description
1 polymer ?
#
loop_
_entity_poly.entity_id
_entity_poly.type
_entity_poly.pdbx_seq_one_letter_code
_entity_poly.pdbx_strand_id
1 'polypeptide(L)'
;MKVSIIIPVKNNEIFLNRCVESVLNQTYNDYEVIIVVENGTENMIKLCNFYEKNNKKITFINKVNKMRNNLKNIGLEKAKGEYVTFVNPNDTIDKEFLKYHMYFAETHNAEIVSSRFYTNKRLFNNKIKDYESVYRDKEIMKNYMLMNIRSNVIAKLYKKSLFNNIEFPPEEYYDEFRTMYKLYDKCNTLVDIKLYTYYKESKQENYDYLSKIDYCVEMLGFIEEKYPELINYCKVKICCEAIYLMSKVEDRNDRKYLFEYVKLFRKYAINDRRLPRKVRSRVMKSLLGFNMLDTYIKITK
;
A
#
# COMPACT_ATOMS: atom_id res chain seq x y z
N MET A 1 -7.71 -12.16 21.39
CA MET A 1 -6.62 -11.59 20.58
C MET A 1 -7.18 -10.51 19.68
N LYS A 2 -6.69 -9.28 19.82
CA LYS A 2 -7.24 -8.13 19.08
C LYS A 2 -6.57 -7.94 17.72
N VAL A 3 -5.25 -8.11 17.63
CA VAL A 3 -4.50 -7.80 16.39
C VAL A 3 -3.64 -8.98 15.94
N SER A 4 -3.66 -9.30 14.64
CA SER A 4 -2.69 -10.18 14.00
C SER A 4 -1.76 -9.36 13.11
N ILE A 5 -0.45 -9.44 13.33
CA ILE A 5 0.58 -8.82 12.51
C ILE A 5 1.10 -9.88 11.53
N ILE A 6 0.95 -9.64 10.24
CA ILE A 6 1.34 -10.57 9.18
C ILE A 6 2.63 -10.03 8.53
N ILE A 7 3.68 -10.85 8.51
CA ILE A 7 4.98 -10.55 7.89
C ILE A 7 5.18 -11.53 6.72
N PRO A 8 4.84 -11.14 5.48
CA PRO A 8 5.09 -11.97 4.30
C PRO A 8 6.56 -11.84 3.89
N VAL A 9 7.30 -12.95 3.86
CA VAL A 9 8.76 -12.96 3.63
C VAL A 9 9.08 -13.74 2.35
N LYS A 10 9.71 -13.05 1.39
CA LYS A 10 10.21 -13.64 0.15
C LYS A 10 11.65 -13.16 -0.06
N ASN A 11 12.62 -14.07 0.03
CA ASN A 11 14.03 -13.80 -0.28
C ASN A 11 14.69 -12.61 0.47
N ASN A 12 14.35 -12.37 1.75
CA ASN A 12 14.81 -11.18 2.48
C ASN A 12 15.28 -11.48 3.91
N GLU A 13 16.48 -12.07 4.04
CA GLU A 13 17.04 -12.42 5.36
C GLU A 13 17.58 -11.23 6.16
N ILE A 14 18.21 -10.28 5.47
CA ILE A 14 19.10 -9.28 6.09
C ILE A 14 18.34 -8.37 7.08
N PHE A 15 17.09 -8.03 6.77
CA PHE A 15 16.32 -7.07 7.57
C PHE A 15 15.24 -7.71 8.44
N LEU A 16 14.98 -9.02 8.27
CA LEU A 16 13.88 -9.70 8.99
C LEU A 16 14.06 -9.61 10.50
N ASN A 17 15.27 -9.78 11.01
CA ASN A 17 15.57 -9.66 12.44
C ASN A 17 15.12 -8.30 12.99
N ARG A 18 15.51 -7.21 12.34
CA ARG A 18 15.15 -5.84 12.73
C ARG A 18 13.64 -5.60 12.63
N CYS A 19 12.98 -6.16 11.63
CA CYS A 19 11.54 -6.10 11.48
C CYS A 19 10.84 -6.79 12.66
N VAL A 20 11.17 -8.05 12.95
CA VAL A 20 10.59 -8.84 14.03
C VAL A 20 10.82 -8.17 15.39
N GLU A 21 12.02 -7.67 15.68
CA GLU A 21 12.31 -6.91 16.90
C GLU A 21 11.42 -5.68 17.05
N SER A 22 11.19 -4.92 15.98
CA SER A 22 10.30 -3.74 16.01
C SER A 22 8.85 -4.11 16.31
N VAL A 23 8.43 -5.27 15.82
CA VAL A 23 7.08 -5.81 16.06
C VAL A 23 6.94 -6.35 17.50
N LEU A 24 7.96 -7.00 18.03
CA LEU A 24 7.94 -7.51 19.42
C LEU A 24 8.02 -6.40 20.47
N ASN A 25 8.56 -5.23 20.11
CA ASN A 25 8.69 -4.07 20.98
C ASN A 25 7.41 -3.19 21.05
N GLN A 26 6.25 -3.68 20.60
CA GLN A 26 5.01 -2.91 20.67
C GLN A 26 4.53 -2.74 22.12
N THR A 27 4.10 -1.51 22.47
CA THR A 27 3.53 -1.19 23.80
C THR A 27 2.11 -1.70 23.98
N TYR A 28 1.40 -2.02 22.92
CA TYR A 28 0.12 -2.70 22.92
C TYR A 28 0.35 -4.22 23.04
N ASN A 29 -0.34 -4.92 23.94
CA ASN A 29 0.04 -6.29 24.30
C ASN A 29 -0.85 -7.40 23.70
N ASP A 30 -2.08 -7.09 23.28
CA ASP A 30 -3.02 -8.11 22.79
C ASP A 30 -2.89 -8.33 21.26
N TYR A 31 -1.75 -8.90 20.86
CA TYR A 31 -1.45 -9.22 19.47
C TYR A 31 -0.71 -10.56 19.31
N GLU A 32 -0.78 -11.09 18.09
CA GLU A 32 0.05 -12.19 17.60
C GLU A 32 0.83 -11.75 16.36
N VAL A 33 1.85 -12.51 16.02
CA VAL A 33 2.72 -12.29 14.83
C VAL A 33 2.71 -13.57 14.00
N ILE A 34 2.43 -13.44 12.71
CA ILE A 34 2.42 -14.54 11.76
C ILE A 34 3.49 -14.25 10.70
N ILE A 35 4.58 -15.01 10.73
CA ILE A 35 5.67 -14.91 9.76
C ILE A 35 5.43 -15.99 8.70
N VAL A 36 5.17 -15.58 7.46
CA VAL A 36 4.97 -16.50 6.33
C VAL A 36 6.14 -16.39 5.39
N VAL A 37 6.92 -17.45 5.27
CA VAL A 37 8.14 -17.49 4.44
C VAL A 37 7.89 -18.37 3.20
N GLU A 38 8.29 -17.89 2.04
CA GLU A 38 8.36 -18.67 0.80
C GLU A 38 9.80 -18.80 0.34
N ASN A 39 10.24 -20.03 0.06
CA ASN A 39 11.61 -20.33 -0.41
C ASN A 39 12.69 -19.74 0.51
N GLY A 40 12.50 -19.82 1.83
CA GLY A 40 13.46 -19.34 2.81
C GLY A 40 14.77 -20.13 2.75
N THR A 41 15.89 -19.43 2.90
CA THR A 41 17.17 -20.08 3.09
C THR A 41 17.22 -20.80 4.45
N GLU A 42 18.17 -21.71 4.62
CA GLU A 42 18.34 -22.43 5.87
C GLU A 42 18.52 -21.49 7.07
N ASN A 43 19.25 -20.40 6.88
CA ASN A 43 19.47 -19.40 7.94
C ASN A 43 18.18 -18.66 8.32
N MET A 44 17.36 -18.30 7.32
CA MET A 44 16.06 -17.66 7.56
C MET A 44 15.13 -18.60 8.32
N ILE A 45 15.07 -19.87 7.93
CA ILE A 45 14.25 -20.89 8.60
C ILE A 45 14.72 -21.08 10.05
N LYS A 46 16.04 -21.17 10.28
CA LYS A 46 16.62 -21.23 11.65
C LYS A 46 16.26 -20.01 12.48
N LEU A 47 16.30 -18.82 11.91
CA LEU A 47 15.93 -17.57 12.57
C LEU A 47 14.45 -17.56 12.96
N CYS A 48 13.56 -17.92 12.03
CA CYS A 48 12.12 -17.96 12.29
C CYS A 48 11.74 -19.01 13.36
N ASN A 49 12.35 -20.21 13.31
CA ASN A 49 12.17 -21.25 14.32
C ASN A 49 12.68 -20.79 15.70
N PHE A 50 13.80 -20.05 15.75
CA PHE A 50 14.31 -19.47 16.98
C PHE A 50 13.28 -18.50 17.61
N TYR A 51 12.71 -17.59 16.80
CA TYR A 51 11.71 -16.66 17.30
C TYR A 51 10.43 -17.36 17.77
N GLU A 52 9.90 -18.32 17.02
CA GLU A 52 8.71 -19.08 17.38
C GLU A 52 8.92 -19.84 18.69
N LYS A 53 10.06 -20.52 18.85
CA LYS A 53 10.38 -21.27 20.07
C LYS A 53 10.50 -20.38 21.31
N ASN A 54 11.00 -19.16 21.15
CA ASN A 54 11.29 -18.26 22.27
C ASN A 54 10.19 -17.22 22.53
N ASN A 55 9.17 -17.14 21.68
CA ASN A 55 8.07 -16.16 21.84
C ASN A 55 6.71 -16.75 21.47
N LYS A 56 5.87 -16.94 22.49
CA LYS A 56 4.52 -17.52 22.34
C LYS A 56 3.57 -16.69 21.44
N LYS A 57 3.90 -15.44 21.13
CA LYS A 57 3.12 -14.61 20.22
C LYS A 57 3.40 -14.90 18.74
N ILE A 58 4.49 -15.59 18.42
CA ILE A 58 4.92 -15.84 17.05
C ILE A 58 4.45 -17.20 16.57
N THR A 59 3.91 -17.22 15.35
CA THR A 59 3.66 -18.41 14.55
C THR A 59 4.45 -18.31 13.26
N PHE A 60 5.25 -19.33 12.96
CA PHE A 60 6.03 -19.40 11.73
C PHE A 60 5.42 -20.40 10.76
N ILE A 61 5.28 -20.01 9.50
CA ILE A 61 4.77 -20.84 8.42
C ILE A 61 5.80 -20.85 7.28
N ASN A 62 6.36 -22.03 7.01
CA ASN A 62 7.24 -22.24 5.87
C ASN A 62 6.43 -22.81 4.69
N LYS A 63 6.22 -22.01 3.65
CA LYS A 63 5.54 -22.42 2.43
C LYS A 63 6.54 -23.12 1.50
N VAL A 64 6.47 -24.43 1.47
CA VAL A 64 7.37 -25.28 0.64
C VAL A 64 6.78 -25.57 -0.75
N ASN A 65 5.47 -25.43 -0.94
CA ASN A 65 4.79 -25.80 -2.18
C ASN A 65 4.69 -24.63 -3.17
N LYS A 66 4.90 -24.93 -4.47
CA LYS A 66 4.77 -24.01 -5.61
C LYS A 66 3.33 -23.54 -5.90
N MET A 67 2.38 -23.71 -4.99
CA MET A 67 1.05 -23.14 -5.19
C MET A 67 1.15 -21.62 -5.24
N ARG A 68 0.63 -21.02 -6.31
CA ARG A 68 0.56 -19.55 -6.50
C ARG A 68 -0.45 -18.93 -5.52
N ASN A 69 -0.18 -19.04 -4.23
CA ASN A 69 -0.99 -18.34 -3.23
C ASN A 69 -0.19 -17.18 -2.63
N ASN A 70 -0.80 -16.03 -2.53
CA ASN A 70 -0.16 -14.85 -1.96
C ASN A 70 0.11 -15.06 -0.45
N LEU A 71 1.33 -14.73 0.00
CA LEU A 71 1.73 -14.94 1.40
C LEU A 71 0.86 -14.16 2.39
N LYS A 72 0.30 -13.02 1.96
CA LYS A 72 -0.65 -12.25 2.77
C LYS A 72 -1.94 -13.03 3.01
N ASN A 73 -2.45 -13.78 2.01
CA ASN A 73 -3.64 -14.62 2.16
C ASN A 73 -3.39 -15.76 3.14
N ILE A 74 -2.22 -16.43 3.05
CA ILE A 74 -1.84 -17.48 4.01
C ILE A 74 -1.81 -16.94 5.44
N GLY A 75 -1.26 -15.73 5.62
CA GLY A 75 -1.27 -15.06 6.90
C GLY A 75 -2.69 -14.73 7.39
N LEU A 76 -3.57 -14.25 6.51
CA LEU A 76 -4.97 -13.94 6.82
C LEU A 76 -5.78 -15.17 7.25
N GLU A 77 -5.57 -16.33 6.62
CA GLU A 77 -6.19 -17.58 7.00
C GLU A 77 -5.82 -18.02 8.43
N LYS A 78 -4.59 -17.79 8.85
CA LYS A 78 -4.08 -18.14 10.19
C LYS A 78 -4.37 -17.10 11.26
N ALA A 79 -4.64 -15.86 10.86
CA ALA A 79 -4.89 -14.74 11.74
C ALA A 79 -6.13 -14.99 12.63
N LYS A 80 -5.97 -14.82 13.95
CA LYS A 80 -7.03 -14.96 14.97
C LYS A 80 -7.53 -13.61 15.48
N GLY A 81 -6.81 -12.53 15.18
CA GLY A 81 -7.16 -11.17 15.59
C GLY A 81 -8.42 -10.65 14.91
N GLU A 82 -9.15 -9.81 15.62
CA GLU A 82 -10.27 -9.05 15.06
C GLU A 82 -9.78 -8.06 14.00
N TYR A 83 -8.58 -7.52 14.20
CA TYR A 83 -7.88 -6.65 13.27
C TYR A 83 -6.60 -7.31 12.74
N VAL A 84 -6.19 -6.89 11.55
CA VAL A 84 -4.94 -7.34 10.93
C VAL A 84 -4.12 -6.15 10.42
N THR A 85 -2.80 -6.31 10.42
CA THR A 85 -1.87 -5.36 9.79
C THR A 85 -0.77 -6.13 9.07
N PHE A 86 -0.20 -5.52 8.03
CA PHE A 86 0.88 -6.08 7.24
C PHE A 86 2.14 -5.26 7.44
N VAL A 87 3.25 -5.97 7.71
CA VAL A 87 4.57 -5.35 7.84
C VAL A 87 5.52 -6.04 6.87
N ASN A 88 6.15 -5.27 5.98
CA ASN A 88 7.14 -5.84 5.08
C ASN A 88 8.40 -6.24 5.86
N PRO A 89 9.08 -7.34 5.50
CA PRO A 89 10.23 -7.86 6.25
C PRO A 89 11.46 -6.93 6.26
N ASN A 90 11.48 -5.92 5.38
CA ASN A 90 12.54 -4.91 5.34
C ASN A 90 12.25 -3.68 6.20
N ASP A 91 10.99 -3.49 6.56
CA ASP A 91 10.49 -2.30 7.22
C ASP A 91 10.48 -2.46 8.74
N THR A 92 10.25 -1.37 9.45
CA THR A 92 10.05 -1.38 10.90
C THR A 92 8.86 -0.51 11.28
N ILE A 93 8.25 -0.82 12.42
CA ILE A 93 7.15 -0.04 12.98
C ILE A 93 7.57 0.64 14.28
N ASP A 94 7.01 1.82 14.56
CA ASP A 94 7.18 2.51 15.83
C ASP A 94 6.57 1.68 16.97
N LYS A 95 7.14 1.76 18.17
CA LYS A 95 6.68 1.01 19.34
C LYS A 95 5.23 1.33 19.75
N GLU A 96 4.72 2.49 19.38
CA GLU A 96 3.34 2.92 19.64
C GLU A 96 2.40 2.68 18.43
N PHE A 97 2.87 2.01 17.36
CA PHE A 97 2.08 1.77 16.14
C PHE A 97 0.73 1.14 16.46
N LEU A 98 0.72 -0.03 17.11
CA LEU A 98 -0.52 -0.73 17.44
C LEU A 98 -1.40 0.08 18.39
N LYS A 99 -0.82 0.73 19.39
CA LYS A 99 -1.55 1.52 20.37
C LYS A 99 -2.33 2.67 19.71
N TYR A 100 -1.68 3.44 18.83
CA TYR A 100 -2.37 4.50 18.10
C TYR A 100 -3.45 3.96 17.17
N HIS A 101 -3.14 2.92 16.38
CA HIS A 101 -4.11 2.39 15.45
C HIS A 101 -5.33 1.80 16.16
N MET A 102 -5.14 1.08 17.26
CA MET A 102 -6.25 0.53 18.05
C MET A 102 -7.07 1.63 18.73
N TYR A 103 -6.42 2.66 19.30
CA TYR A 103 -7.11 3.80 19.88
C TYR A 103 -8.10 4.44 18.88
N PHE A 104 -7.64 4.75 17.66
CA PHE A 104 -8.49 5.35 16.64
C PHE A 104 -9.52 4.38 16.07
N ALA A 105 -9.20 3.08 15.96
CA ALA A 105 -10.15 2.07 15.55
C ALA A 105 -11.31 1.96 16.53
N GLU A 106 -11.03 1.93 17.83
CA GLU A 106 -12.06 1.85 18.87
C GLU A 106 -12.84 3.14 19.04
N THR A 107 -12.17 4.31 19.02
CA THR A 107 -12.81 5.62 19.19
C THR A 107 -13.82 5.91 18.09
N HIS A 108 -13.54 5.55 16.85
CA HIS A 108 -14.40 5.84 15.70
C HIS A 108 -15.18 4.62 15.18
N ASN A 109 -15.05 3.45 15.82
CA ASN A 109 -15.51 2.17 15.28
C ASN A 109 -15.03 1.99 13.84
N ALA A 110 -13.74 2.32 13.60
CA ALA A 110 -13.18 2.33 12.27
C ALA A 110 -12.79 0.92 11.81
N GLU A 111 -13.06 0.63 10.54
CA GLU A 111 -12.68 -0.64 9.92
C GLU A 111 -11.30 -0.56 9.28
N ILE A 112 -10.84 0.65 8.94
CA ILE A 112 -9.46 0.91 8.50
C ILE A 112 -8.91 2.12 9.26
N VAL A 113 -7.72 1.98 9.84
CA VAL A 113 -6.92 3.11 10.34
C VAL A 113 -5.62 3.16 9.56
N SER A 114 -5.34 4.30 8.92
CA SER A 114 -4.16 4.55 8.10
C SER A 114 -3.24 5.57 8.75
N SER A 115 -1.95 5.31 8.78
CA SER A 115 -0.94 6.26 9.27
C SER A 115 0.05 6.64 8.19
N ARG A 116 0.98 7.53 8.52
CA ARG A 116 2.07 7.94 7.64
C ARG A 116 3.26 6.99 7.77
N PHE A 117 3.99 6.82 6.67
CA PHE A 117 5.32 6.20 6.70
C PHE A 117 6.38 7.21 6.25
N TYR A 118 7.60 7.00 6.69
CA TYR A 118 8.78 7.76 6.27
C TYR A 118 9.85 6.84 5.72
N THR A 119 10.66 7.36 4.80
CA THR A 119 11.78 6.65 4.18
C THR A 119 13.14 7.18 4.65
N ASN A 120 13.15 8.32 5.35
CA ASN A 120 14.35 8.94 5.90
C ASN A 120 14.15 9.25 7.39
N LYS A 121 14.90 8.57 8.27
CA LYS A 121 14.82 8.74 9.73
C LYS A 121 15.07 10.18 10.22
N ARG A 122 15.76 11.02 9.44
CA ARG A 122 16.05 12.42 9.80
C ARG A 122 14.83 13.35 9.72
N LEU A 123 13.76 12.91 9.04
CA LEU A 123 12.55 13.72 8.83
C LEU A 123 11.46 13.49 9.88
N PHE A 124 11.75 12.72 10.91
CA PHE A 124 10.78 12.42 11.96
C PHE A 124 10.47 13.65 12.83
N ASN A 125 9.28 14.23 12.64
CA ASN A 125 8.76 15.29 13.50
C ASN A 125 7.25 15.12 13.68
N ASN A 126 6.85 14.61 14.85
CA ASN A 126 5.44 14.37 15.21
C ASN A 126 4.67 15.62 15.68
N LYS A 127 5.15 16.84 15.43
CA LYS A 127 4.44 18.08 15.78
C LYS A 127 3.36 18.41 14.73
N ILE A 128 2.24 17.71 14.75
CA ILE A 128 1.10 17.99 13.88
C ILE A 128 -0.11 18.33 14.76
N LYS A 129 -0.77 19.47 14.48
CA LYS A 129 -1.93 19.97 15.26
C LYS A 129 -3.22 19.18 14.99
N ASP A 130 -3.44 18.67 13.77
CA ASP A 130 -4.60 17.87 13.39
C ASP A 130 -4.17 16.42 13.17
N TYR A 131 -4.54 15.53 14.08
CA TYR A 131 -4.05 14.16 14.10
C TYR A 131 -4.80 13.23 13.15
N GLU A 132 -6.04 13.54 12.76
CA GLU A 132 -6.89 12.60 12.02
C GLU A 132 -7.77 13.27 10.98
N SER A 133 -8.18 12.45 9.99
CA SER A 133 -9.28 12.73 9.08
C SER A 133 -10.17 11.49 9.02
N VAL A 134 -11.46 11.65 9.26
CA VAL A 134 -12.43 10.54 9.26
C VAL A 134 -13.22 10.59 7.96
N TYR A 135 -13.21 9.49 7.21
CA TYR A 135 -13.96 9.32 5.98
C TYR A 135 -15.02 8.23 6.17
N ARG A 136 -16.22 8.43 5.65
CA ARG A 136 -17.34 7.49 5.76
C ARG A 136 -17.92 7.14 4.40
N ASP A 137 -18.33 5.88 4.26
CA ASP A 137 -19.07 5.38 3.10
C ASP A 137 -18.43 5.84 1.75
N LYS A 138 -19.21 6.43 0.87
CA LYS A 138 -18.76 6.90 -0.45
C LYS A 138 -17.63 7.93 -0.42
N GLU A 139 -17.46 8.67 0.69
CA GLU A 139 -16.35 9.61 0.86
C GLU A 139 -14.99 8.90 0.86
N ILE A 140 -14.93 7.63 1.28
CA ILE A 140 -13.69 6.84 1.27
C ILE A 140 -13.24 6.66 -0.19
N MET A 141 -14.12 6.15 -1.05
CA MET A 141 -13.80 5.93 -2.46
C MET A 141 -13.49 7.25 -3.18
N LYS A 142 -14.25 8.32 -2.93
CA LYS A 142 -13.99 9.64 -3.47
C LYS A 142 -12.61 10.16 -3.08
N ASN A 143 -12.22 10.07 -1.82
CA ASN A 143 -10.90 10.49 -1.35
C ASN A 143 -9.77 9.59 -1.86
N TYR A 144 -10.03 8.32 -2.09
CA TYR A 144 -9.10 7.43 -2.76
C TYR A 144 -8.89 7.85 -4.23
N MET A 145 -9.94 8.19 -4.97
CA MET A 145 -9.82 8.72 -6.33
C MET A 145 -9.12 10.08 -6.36
N LEU A 146 -9.33 10.93 -5.36
CA LEU A 146 -8.65 12.21 -5.19
C LEU A 146 -7.18 12.08 -4.72
N MET A 147 -6.68 10.86 -4.53
CA MET A 147 -5.32 10.56 -4.05
C MET A 147 -5.03 11.07 -2.63
N ASN A 148 -6.05 11.37 -1.84
CA ASN A 148 -5.92 11.74 -0.43
C ASN A 148 -5.67 10.49 0.44
N ILE A 149 -6.23 9.34 0.04
CA ILE A 149 -6.03 8.03 0.66
C ILE A 149 -5.04 7.22 -0.16
N ARG A 150 -4.10 6.55 0.50
CA ARG A 150 -2.99 5.82 -0.14
C ARG A 150 -3.39 4.42 -0.59
N SER A 151 -2.82 3.98 -1.70
CA SER A 151 -3.07 2.65 -2.30
C SER A 151 -2.28 1.51 -1.67
N ASN A 152 -1.25 1.78 -0.87
CA ASN A 152 -0.42 0.74 -0.25
C ASN A 152 -1.12 0.04 0.91
N VAL A 153 -0.79 -1.23 1.16
CA VAL A 153 -1.34 -2.03 2.25
C VAL A 153 -0.65 -1.77 3.60
N ILE A 154 0.60 -1.32 3.59
CA ILE A 154 1.39 -1.05 4.80
C ILE A 154 0.95 0.23 5.53
N ALA A 155 1.39 0.37 6.77
CA ALA A 155 1.05 1.48 7.67
C ALA A 155 -0.47 1.64 7.90
N LYS A 156 -1.18 0.52 7.91
CA LYS A 156 -2.62 0.46 8.15
C LYS A 156 -3.00 -0.70 9.06
N LEU A 157 -4.05 -0.49 9.81
CA LEU A 157 -4.77 -1.52 10.55
C LEU A 157 -6.12 -1.75 9.86
N TYR A 158 -6.52 -2.99 9.69
CA TYR A 158 -7.76 -3.38 9.00
C TYR A 158 -8.61 -4.26 9.90
N LYS A 159 -9.91 -4.04 9.95
CA LYS A 159 -10.83 -5.02 10.50
C LYS A 159 -10.79 -6.27 9.62
N LYS A 160 -10.49 -7.43 10.21
CA LYS A 160 -10.25 -8.68 9.46
C LYS A 160 -11.43 -9.06 8.55
N SER A 161 -12.66 -8.77 8.97
CA SER A 161 -13.87 -9.05 8.20
C SER A 161 -13.94 -8.37 6.83
N LEU A 162 -13.18 -7.30 6.61
CA LEU A 162 -13.08 -6.66 5.27
C LEU A 162 -12.52 -7.62 4.22
N PHE A 163 -11.69 -8.56 4.61
CA PHE A 163 -11.08 -9.55 3.72
C PHE A 163 -12.00 -10.74 3.38
N ASN A 164 -13.22 -10.82 3.95
CA ASN A 164 -14.17 -11.85 3.56
C ASN A 164 -14.51 -11.71 2.07
N ASN A 165 -14.22 -12.75 1.27
CA ASN A 165 -14.37 -12.77 -0.19
C ASN A 165 -13.51 -11.72 -0.94
N ILE A 166 -12.45 -11.21 -0.32
CA ILE A 166 -11.42 -10.42 -0.98
C ILE A 166 -10.08 -11.05 -0.67
N GLU A 167 -9.39 -11.48 -1.71
CA GLU A 167 -8.05 -12.04 -1.63
C GLU A 167 -7.06 -11.14 -2.36
N PHE A 168 -5.83 -11.13 -1.90
CA PHE A 168 -4.73 -10.63 -2.70
C PHE A 168 -4.54 -11.59 -3.89
N PRO A 169 -4.41 -11.09 -5.12
CA PRO A 169 -4.15 -11.95 -6.27
C PRO A 169 -2.82 -12.72 -6.07
N PRO A 170 -2.58 -13.78 -6.87
CA PRO A 170 -1.28 -14.43 -6.88
C PRO A 170 -0.16 -13.41 -6.94
N GLU A 171 0.95 -13.68 -6.23
CA GLU A 171 2.03 -12.71 -6.07
C GLU A 171 2.60 -12.25 -7.41
N GLU A 172 2.11 -11.12 -7.83
CA GLU A 172 2.58 -10.31 -8.93
C GLU A 172 2.93 -8.93 -8.38
N TYR A 173 3.68 -8.16 -9.16
CA TYR A 173 3.88 -6.76 -8.83
C TYR A 173 2.50 -6.06 -8.73
N TYR A 174 2.34 -5.19 -7.70
CA TYR A 174 1.13 -4.39 -7.50
C TYR A 174 -0.15 -5.16 -7.10
N ASP A 175 -0.03 -6.34 -6.48
CA ASP A 175 -1.15 -7.08 -5.89
C ASP A 175 -2.00 -6.19 -4.96
N GLU A 176 -1.36 -5.26 -4.24
CA GLU A 176 -2.02 -4.28 -3.38
C GLU A 176 -2.99 -3.38 -4.17
N PHE A 177 -2.63 -2.93 -5.36
CA PHE A 177 -3.49 -2.06 -6.18
C PHE A 177 -4.81 -2.74 -6.56
N ARG A 178 -4.76 -4.04 -6.87
CA ARG A 178 -5.95 -4.84 -7.22
C ARG A 178 -6.85 -5.12 -6.02
N THR A 179 -6.30 -5.04 -4.81
CA THR A 179 -7.02 -5.38 -3.57
C THR A 179 -7.55 -4.14 -2.87
N MET A 180 -6.77 -3.05 -2.81
CA MET A 180 -7.08 -1.91 -1.95
C MET A 180 -8.40 -1.20 -2.30
N TYR A 181 -8.73 -1.00 -3.58
CA TYR A 181 -9.99 -0.35 -3.93
C TYR A 181 -11.21 -1.20 -3.57
N LYS A 182 -11.10 -2.53 -3.59
CA LYS A 182 -12.14 -3.46 -3.15
C LYS A 182 -12.34 -3.41 -1.62
N LEU A 183 -11.25 -3.25 -0.86
CA LEU A 183 -11.33 -3.04 0.59
C LEU A 183 -11.96 -1.68 0.93
N TYR A 184 -11.62 -0.63 0.19
CA TYR A 184 -12.23 0.69 0.38
C TYR A 184 -13.72 0.72 0.00
N ASP A 185 -14.14 -0.07 -1.00
CA ASP A 185 -15.55 -0.25 -1.36
C ASP A 185 -16.37 -0.88 -0.23
N LYS A 186 -15.77 -1.81 0.54
CA LYS A 186 -16.43 -2.47 1.67
C LYS A 186 -16.35 -1.70 2.99
N CYS A 187 -15.46 -0.73 3.07
CA CYS A 187 -15.18 -0.01 4.31
C CYS A 187 -16.21 1.10 4.54
N ASN A 188 -16.86 1.09 5.71
CA ASN A 188 -17.82 2.13 6.09
C ASN A 188 -17.16 3.28 6.85
N THR A 189 -16.05 3.02 7.59
CA THR A 189 -15.34 4.08 8.33
C THR A 189 -13.83 3.87 8.22
N LEU A 190 -13.15 4.86 7.64
CA LEU A 190 -11.71 4.95 7.55
C LEU A 190 -11.20 6.18 8.31
N VAL A 191 -10.20 5.98 9.15
CA VAL A 191 -9.47 7.07 9.83
C VAL A 191 -8.06 7.17 9.27
N ASP A 192 -7.68 8.34 8.75
CA ASP A 192 -6.31 8.63 8.29
C ASP A 192 -5.63 9.53 9.33
N ILE A 193 -4.74 8.93 10.12
CA ILE A 193 -3.97 9.65 11.14
C ILE A 193 -2.68 10.21 10.54
N LYS A 194 -2.34 11.45 10.91
CA LYS A 194 -1.17 12.14 10.37
C LYS A 194 0.12 11.83 11.14
N LEU A 195 0.13 10.77 11.92
CA LEU A 195 1.28 10.30 12.67
C LEU A 195 2.18 9.41 11.79
N TYR A 196 3.48 9.58 11.93
CA TYR A 196 4.47 8.72 11.30
C TYR A 196 4.79 7.56 12.25
N THR A 197 4.26 6.38 11.96
CA THR A 197 4.39 5.21 12.81
C THR A 197 5.03 4.02 12.09
N TYR A 198 5.42 4.19 10.84
CA TYR A 198 5.98 3.15 9.99
C TYR A 198 7.23 3.66 9.28
N TYR A 199 8.33 2.90 9.34
CA TYR A 199 9.55 3.20 8.59
C TYR A 199 9.66 2.22 7.41
N LYS A 200 9.57 2.76 6.20
CA LYS A 200 9.77 2.01 4.97
C LYS A 200 11.24 2.11 4.54
N GLU A 201 11.91 0.95 4.49
CA GLU A 201 13.27 0.88 3.94
C GLU A 201 13.23 1.14 2.44
N SER A 202 14.10 2.04 1.96
CA SER A 202 14.24 2.29 0.52
C SER A 202 15.05 1.17 -0.11
N LYS A 203 14.38 0.31 -0.90
CA LYS A 203 15.02 -0.63 -1.81
C LYS A 203 14.79 -0.20 -3.25
N GLN A 204 15.80 -0.37 -4.09
CA GLN A 204 15.58 -0.48 -5.53
C GLN A 204 14.99 -1.86 -5.79
N GLU A 205 13.69 -1.90 -6.05
CA GLU A 205 13.03 -3.09 -6.55
C GLU A 205 12.84 -2.92 -8.06
N ASN A 206 13.16 -3.96 -8.82
CA ASN A 206 12.82 -4.00 -10.24
C ASN A 206 11.32 -4.27 -10.34
N TYR A 207 10.54 -3.22 -10.53
CA TYR A 207 9.09 -3.31 -10.71
C TYR A 207 8.76 -3.46 -12.20
N ASP A 208 7.80 -4.33 -12.51
CA ASP A 208 7.10 -4.25 -13.78
C ASP A 208 6.12 -3.07 -13.75
N TYR A 209 6.66 -1.91 -14.13
CA TYR A 209 5.90 -0.66 -14.08
C TYR A 209 4.70 -0.63 -15.04
N LEU A 210 4.70 -1.46 -16.10
CA LEU A 210 3.63 -1.47 -17.09
C LEU A 210 2.37 -2.16 -16.56
N SER A 211 2.52 -3.28 -15.84
CA SER A 211 1.38 -3.98 -15.25
C SER A 211 0.56 -3.10 -14.30
N LYS A 212 1.16 -2.05 -13.74
CA LYS A 212 0.44 -1.09 -12.89
C LYS A 212 -0.65 -0.32 -13.64
N ILE A 213 -0.43 0.02 -14.91
CA ILE A 213 -1.43 0.75 -15.69
C ILE A 213 -2.63 -0.15 -16.02
N ASP A 214 -2.39 -1.45 -16.25
CA ASP A 214 -3.45 -2.41 -16.50
C ASP A 214 -4.38 -2.54 -15.28
N TYR A 215 -3.82 -2.53 -14.07
CA TYR A 215 -4.61 -2.52 -12.83
C TYR A 215 -5.41 -1.22 -12.66
N CYS A 216 -4.87 -0.10 -13.11
CA CYS A 216 -5.63 1.15 -13.13
C CYS A 216 -6.82 1.09 -14.09
N VAL A 217 -6.70 0.38 -15.21
CA VAL A 217 -7.80 0.16 -16.17
C VAL A 217 -8.85 -0.80 -15.59
N GLU A 218 -8.43 -1.88 -14.91
CA GLU A 218 -9.33 -2.76 -14.18
C GLU A 218 -10.16 -1.98 -13.14
N MET A 219 -9.50 -1.11 -12.38
CA MET A 219 -10.15 -0.23 -11.40
C MET A 219 -11.13 0.74 -12.09
N LEU A 220 -10.82 1.23 -13.30
CA LEU A 220 -11.72 2.12 -14.04
C LEU A 220 -13.05 1.43 -14.35
N GLY A 221 -13.03 0.18 -14.82
CA GLY A 221 -14.25 -0.61 -15.06
C GLY A 221 -15.09 -0.76 -13.79
N PHE A 222 -14.46 -1.07 -12.65
CA PHE A 222 -15.14 -1.14 -11.36
C PHE A 222 -15.78 0.19 -10.95
N ILE A 223 -15.08 1.32 -11.16
CA ILE A 223 -15.60 2.65 -10.84
C ILE A 223 -16.74 3.03 -11.78
N GLU A 224 -16.65 2.67 -13.05
CA GLU A 224 -17.71 2.94 -14.04
C GLU A 224 -19.00 2.23 -13.67
N GLU A 225 -18.93 1.00 -13.17
CA GLU A 225 -20.08 0.21 -12.74
C GLU A 225 -20.68 0.70 -11.42
N LYS A 226 -19.85 0.91 -10.39
CA LYS A 226 -20.34 1.16 -9.02
C LYS A 226 -20.42 2.64 -8.61
N TYR A 227 -19.59 3.50 -9.22
CA TYR A 227 -19.41 4.91 -8.82
C TYR A 227 -19.33 5.81 -10.06
N PRO A 228 -20.32 5.81 -10.96
CA PRO A 228 -20.26 6.56 -12.22
C PRO A 228 -19.97 8.05 -12.01
N GLU A 229 -20.39 8.62 -10.87
CA GLU A 229 -20.10 10.00 -10.50
C GLU A 229 -18.61 10.27 -10.25
N LEU A 230 -17.81 9.23 -9.95
CA LEU A 230 -16.38 9.34 -9.69
C LEU A 230 -15.50 9.04 -10.92
N ILE A 231 -16.09 8.69 -12.06
CA ILE A 231 -15.36 8.25 -13.26
C ILE A 231 -14.32 9.27 -13.73
N ASN A 232 -14.65 10.57 -13.69
CA ASN A 232 -13.73 11.63 -14.11
C ASN A 232 -12.53 11.74 -13.16
N TYR A 233 -12.73 11.52 -11.85
CA TYR A 233 -11.63 11.48 -10.88
C TYR A 233 -10.73 10.27 -11.10
N CYS A 234 -11.31 9.11 -11.42
CA CYS A 234 -10.55 7.92 -11.78
C CYS A 234 -9.69 8.15 -13.03
N LYS A 235 -10.24 8.75 -14.09
CA LYS A 235 -9.51 9.12 -15.31
C LYS A 235 -8.36 10.09 -15.03
N VAL A 236 -8.56 11.07 -14.14
CA VAL A 236 -7.47 11.96 -13.68
C VAL A 236 -6.38 11.17 -12.97
N LYS A 237 -6.75 10.26 -12.06
CA LYS A 237 -5.82 9.40 -11.32
C LYS A 237 -4.98 8.55 -12.28
N ILE A 238 -5.59 7.93 -13.28
CA ILE A 238 -4.88 7.13 -14.30
C ILE A 238 -3.90 8.00 -15.10
N CYS A 239 -4.31 9.19 -15.52
CA CYS A 239 -3.43 10.13 -16.20
C CYS A 239 -2.19 10.48 -15.36
N CYS A 240 -2.38 10.76 -14.07
CA CYS A 240 -1.30 11.05 -13.13
C CYS A 240 -0.37 9.86 -12.93
N GLU A 241 -0.92 8.65 -12.80
CA GLU A 241 -0.14 7.41 -12.70
C GLU A 241 0.67 7.16 -13.96
N ALA A 242 0.08 7.28 -15.15
CA ALA A 242 0.80 7.10 -16.40
C ALA A 242 2.00 8.07 -16.50
N ILE A 243 1.81 9.35 -16.16
CA ILE A 243 2.90 10.34 -16.11
C ILE A 243 3.97 9.96 -15.08
N TYR A 244 3.57 9.46 -13.93
CA TYR A 244 4.51 9.00 -12.90
C TYR A 244 5.32 7.80 -13.39
N LEU A 245 4.66 6.80 -13.98
CA LEU A 245 5.30 5.60 -14.53
C LEU A 245 6.26 5.93 -15.66
N MET A 246 5.91 6.87 -16.57
CA MET A 246 6.86 7.40 -17.57
C MET A 246 8.15 7.93 -16.95
N SER A 247 8.11 8.44 -15.71
CA SER A 247 9.31 8.90 -15.01
C SER A 247 10.16 7.77 -14.43
N LYS A 248 9.64 6.54 -14.37
CA LYS A 248 10.29 5.35 -13.78
C LYS A 248 10.84 4.42 -14.83
N VAL A 249 10.14 4.30 -15.95
CA VAL A 249 10.49 3.39 -17.05
C VAL A 249 11.65 3.97 -17.87
N GLU A 250 12.62 3.12 -18.21
CA GLU A 250 13.80 3.52 -19.01
C GLU A 250 13.60 3.31 -20.50
N ASP A 251 12.85 2.27 -20.89
CA ASP A 251 12.57 1.99 -22.29
C ASP A 251 11.66 3.07 -22.93
N ARG A 252 12.00 3.46 -24.15
CA ARG A 252 11.27 4.53 -24.86
C ARG A 252 9.92 4.05 -25.39
N ASN A 253 9.79 2.79 -25.77
CA ASN A 253 8.53 2.24 -26.29
C ASN A 253 7.52 2.08 -25.17
N ASP A 254 7.99 1.65 -24.00
CA ASP A 254 7.16 1.56 -22.80
C ASP A 254 6.66 2.96 -22.38
N ARG A 255 7.53 3.99 -22.45
CA ARG A 255 7.08 5.37 -22.22
C ARG A 255 6.07 5.86 -23.26
N LYS A 256 6.20 5.43 -24.54
CA LYS A 256 5.19 5.74 -25.56
C LYS A 256 3.86 5.04 -25.27
N TYR A 257 3.90 3.79 -24.85
CA TYR A 257 2.72 3.05 -24.43
C TYR A 257 1.98 3.78 -23.29
N LEU A 258 2.69 4.15 -22.24
CA LEU A 258 2.14 4.94 -21.15
C LEU A 258 1.60 6.31 -21.59
N PHE A 259 2.23 6.93 -22.59
CA PHE A 259 1.77 8.21 -23.14
C PHE A 259 0.41 8.10 -23.83
N GLU A 260 0.01 6.95 -24.37
CA GLU A 260 -1.32 6.78 -24.94
C GLU A 260 -2.40 6.96 -23.87
N TYR A 261 -2.18 6.46 -22.64
CA TYR A 261 -3.08 6.70 -21.51
C TYR A 261 -3.09 8.17 -21.07
N VAL A 262 -1.93 8.83 -21.07
CA VAL A 262 -1.88 10.29 -20.83
C VAL A 262 -2.73 11.03 -21.87
N LYS A 263 -2.57 10.70 -23.15
CA LYS A 263 -3.30 11.31 -24.27
C LYS A 263 -4.82 11.09 -24.14
N LEU A 264 -5.23 9.88 -23.76
CA LEU A 264 -6.64 9.50 -23.59
C LEU A 264 -7.31 10.28 -22.44
N PHE A 265 -6.60 10.45 -21.32
CA PHE A 265 -7.19 10.97 -20.09
C PHE A 265 -6.78 12.41 -19.72
N ARG A 266 -5.80 13.02 -20.38
CA ARG A 266 -5.31 14.38 -20.05
C ARG A 266 -6.40 15.46 -20.07
N LYS A 267 -7.43 15.32 -20.91
CA LYS A 267 -8.55 16.28 -20.96
C LYS A 267 -9.26 16.45 -19.62
N TYR A 268 -9.29 15.41 -18.78
CA TYR A 268 -9.86 15.45 -17.45
C TYR A 268 -8.92 16.04 -16.41
N ALA A 269 -7.61 15.94 -16.62
CA ALA A 269 -6.57 16.39 -15.70
C ALA A 269 -6.07 17.83 -15.94
N ILE A 270 -6.23 18.35 -17.15
CA ILE A 270 -5.61 19.63 -17.58
C ILE A 270 -6.04 20.84 -16.73
N ASN A 271 -7.31 20.89 -16.35
CA ASN A 271 -7.89 21.99 -15.59
C ASN A 271 -8.08 21.64 -14.08
N ASP A 272 -7.59 20.49 -13.66
CA ASP A 272 -7.75 20.06 -12.27
C ASP A 272 -6.79 20.82 -11.34
N ARG A 273 -7.30 21.85 -10.67
CA ARG A 273 -6.54 22.69 -9.75
C ARG A 273 -6.07 21.98 -8.48
N ARG A 274 -6.61 20.80 -8.15
CA ARG A 274 -6.22 19.98 -7.00
C ARG A 274 -4.86 19.31 -7.23
N LEU A 275 -4.47 19.10 -8.49
CA LEU A 275 -3.20 18.48 -8.82
C LEU A 275 -2.01 19.39 -8.44
N PRO A 276 -0.92 18.80 -7.91
CA PRO A 276 0.31 19.53 -7.64
C PRO A 276 0.83 20.27 -8.91
N ARG A 277 1.43 21.43 -8.72
CA ARG A 277 1.97 22.24 -9.85
C ARG A 277 2.87 21.45 -10.80
N LYS A 278 3.75 20.58 -10.26
CA LYS A 278 4.64 19.71 -11.06
C LYS A 278 3.85 18.76 -11.95
N VAL A 279 2.77 18.14 -11.45
CA VAL A 279 1.92 17.23 -12.20
C VAL A 279 1.15 17.99 -13.26
N ARG A 280 0.52 19.12 -12.93
CA ARG A 280 -0.19 19.98 -13.91
C ARG A 280 0.72 20.42 -15.02
N SER A 281 1.94 20.84 -14.72
CA SER A 281 2.95 21.20 -15.73
C SER A 281 3.24 20.06 -16.69
N ARG A 282 3.35 18.83 -16.21
CA ARG A 282 3.55 17.63 -17.04
C ARG A 282 2.33 17.33 -17.91
N VAL A 283 1.12 17.44 -17.34
CA VAL A 283 -0.14 17.31 -18.12
C VAL A 283 -0.20 18.34 -19.24
N MET A 284 0.08 19.62 -18.96
CA MET A 284 0.12 20.68 -19.96
C MET A 284 1.13 20.40 -21.07
N LYS A 285 2.34 19.95 -20.72
CA LYS A 285 3.38 19.60 -21.71
C LYS A 285 3.02 18.40 -22.58
N SER A 286 2.15 17.52 -22.11
CA SER A 286 1.63 16.41 -22.91
C SER A 286 0.86 16.88 -24.16
N LEU A 287 0.32 18.11 -24.14
CA LEU A 287 -0.36 18.70 -25.32
C LEU A 287 0.59 18.95 -26.48
N LEU A 288 1.86 19.18 -26.20
CA LEU A 288 2.90 19.40 -27.19
C LEU A 288 3.47 18.08 -27.76
N GLY A 289 2.89 16.94 -27.37
CA GLY A 289 3.24 15.63 -27.86
C GLY A 289 4.21 14.84 -26.97
N PHE A 290 4.46 13.59 -27.36
CA PHE A 290 5.30 12.66 -26.61
C PHE A 290 6.71 13.17 -26.36
N ASN A 291 7.41 13.60 -27.41
CA ASN A 291 8.82 14.00 -27.32
C ASN A 291 9.03 15.15 -26.31
N MET A 292 8.15 16.13 -26.32
CA MET A 292 8.22 17.25 -25.38
C MET A 292 8.01 16.83 -23.95
N LEU A 293 7.00 15.98 -23.68
CA LEU A 293 6.76 15.46 -22.34
C LEU A 293 7.90 14.56 -21.86
N ASP A 294 8.39 13.65 -22.72
CA ASP A 294 9.49 12.73 -22.41
C ASP A 294 10.78 13.47 -22.04
N THR A 295 11.16 14.47 -22.84
CA THR A 295 12.31 15.34 -22.55
C THR A 295 12.13 16.07 -21.22
N TYR A 296 10.95 16.64 -20.99
CA TYR A 296 10.68 17.37 -19.76
C TYR A 296 10.73 16.46 -18.52
N ILE A 297 10.20 15.23 -18.60
CA ILE A 297 10.27 14.26 -17.50
C ILE A 297 11.73 13.91 -17.19
N LYS A 298 12.57 13.70 -18.20
CA LYS A 298 14.00 13.38 -18.02
C LYS A 298 14.78 14.51 -17.32
N ILE A 299 14.49 15.75 -17.65
CA ILE A 299 15.14 16.93 -17.05
C ILE A 299 14.67 17.18 -15.62
N THR A 300 13.42 16.79 -15.29
CA THR A 300 12.78 17.08 -13.98
C THR A 300 12.69 15.86 -13.07
N LYS A 301 13.39 14.74 -13.42
CA LYS A 301 13.59 13.63 -12.49
C LYS A 301 14.38 14.12 -11.29
#